data_cff32698c622a4ca9a8acb943f22dbdf
#
_entry.id   cff32698c622a4ca9a8acb943f22dbdf
#
_cell.length_a   1.000
_cell.length_b   1.000
_cell.length_c   1.000
_cell.angle_alpha   90.00
_cell.angle_beta   90.00
_cell.angle_gamma   90.00
#
_symmetry.space_group_name_H-M   'P 1'
#
loop_
_entity.id
_entity.type
_entity.pdbx_description
1 polymer ?
#
loop_
_entity_poly.entity_id
_entity_poly.type
_entity_poly.pdbx_seq_one_letter_code
_entity_poly.pdbx_strand_id
1 'polypeptide(L)'
;MNLDTPIATGNTAKIYLHQDKIVKVFNDYLPDTESTYEANKQKFAHAAGLSVPEIFDVTTIDGKQAIIMEYIKGKTIGELLLENKDEAEYYMNISIDIQQQIHTIEADCLEPMSDKLRKQIKSVKLLNEHQKEALLRKMDRIPYIPQLCHGDFHLFNLILSNKNQEITIIDWVDASAGDIRADVYRTYLLYEQFSPKLAHMYVRLYCQKSQLSKEEIFQWAPIIAGARLSENVSSENVDRLLKIIHAGL
;
A
#
# COMPACT_ATOMS: atom_id res chain seq x y z
N MET A 1 12.38 20.33 17.95
CA MET A 1 13.26 19.15 17.69
C MET A 1 14.15 19.52 16.51
N ASN A 2 15.47 19.42 16.64
CA ASN A 2 16.37 19.75 15.53
C ASN A 2 16.55 18.47 14.70
N LEU A 3 15.99 18.43 13.49
CA LEU A 3 16.09 17.27 12.59
C LEU A 3 17.25 17.51 11.62
N ASP A 4 18.09 16.49 11.44
CA ASP A 4 19.19 16.48 10.48
C ASP A 4 18.66 16.37 9.02
N THR A 5 19.51 15.86 8.12
CA THR A 5 19.10 15.57 6.74
C THR A 5 18.12 14.39 6.71
N PRO A 6 17.02 14.44 5.94
CA PRO A 6 16.11 13.32 5.82
C PRO A 6 16.81 12.09 5.22
N ILE A 7 16.54 10.93 5.80
CA ILE A 7 17.05 9.63 5.30
C ILE A 7 16.27 9.13 4.09
N ALA A 8 15.01 9.60 3.94
CA ALA A 8 14.17 9.32 2.77
C ALA A 8 13.18 10.46 2.54
N THR A 9 12.74 10.62 1.29
CA THR A 9 11.71 11.60 0.91
C THR A 9 10.69 10.89 0.04
N GLY A 10 9.45 10.81 0.54
CA GLY A 10 8.29 10.30 -0.19
C GLY A 10 7.44 11.43 -0.77
N ASN A 11 6.32 11.04 -1.40
CA ASN A 11 5.37 12.00 -1.98
C ASN A 11 4.66 12.84 -0.91
N THR A 12 4.38 12.24 0.26
CA THR A 12 3.55 12.85 1.32
C THR A 12 4.36 13.35 2.50
N ALA A 13 5.59 12.84 2.72
CA ALA A 13 6.37 13.12 3.91
C ALA A 13 7.88 12.99 3.68
N LYS A 14 8.64 13.59 4.60
CA LYS A 14 10.08 13.37 4.77
C LYS A 14 10.32 12.51 5.99
N ILE A 15 11.24 11.57 5.88
CA ILE A 15 11.58 10.61 6.93
C ILE A 15 12.93 10.97 7.51
N TYR A 16 13.01 11.08 8.82
CA TYR A 16 14.23 11.39 9.55
C TYR A 16 14.54 10.29 10.57
N LEU A 17 15.81 10.02 10.79
CA LEU A 17 16.29 9.23 11.92
C LEU A 17 16.74 10.19 13.02
N HIS A 18 16.12 10.12 14.19
CA HIS A 18 16.45 10.95 15.33
C HIS A 18 16.43 10.13 16.62
N GLN A 19 17.58 10.03 17.33
CA GLN A 19 17.71 9.28 18.59
C GLN A 19 17.10 7.86 18.54
N ASP A 20 17.49 7.07 17.55
CA ASP A 20 17.00 5.72 17.30
C ASP A 20 15.45 5.62 17.11
N LYS A 21 14.84 6.69 16.63
CA LYS A 21 13.42 6.75 16.24
C LYS A 21 13.26 7.28 14.82
N ILE A 22 12.23 6.85 14.15
CA ILE A 22 11.78 7.46 12.89
C ILE A 22 10.87 8.63 13.22
N VAL A 23 11.14 9.76 12.56
CA VAL A 23 10.28 10.95 12.56
C VAL A 23 9.80 11.17 11.13
N LYS A 24 8.51 10.89 10.88
CA LYS A 24 7.83 11.14 9.61
C LYS A 24 7.17 12.52 9.66
N VAL A 25 7.70 13.48 8.91
CA VAL A 25 7.20 14.88 8.86
C VAL A 25 6.43 15.05 7.56
N PHE A 26 5.15 15.38 7.66
CA PHE A 26 4.23 15.50 6.53
C PHE A 26 4.40 16.82 5.76
N ASN A 27 4.10 16.80 4.49
CA ASN A 27 4.12 17.98 3.63
C ASN A 27 2.92 18.90 3.92
N ASP A 28 3.10 20.22 3.78
CA ASP A 28 2.13 21.26 4.16
C ASP A 28 0.84 21.28 3.31
N TYR A 29 0.82 20.61 2.17
CA TYR A 29 -0.37 20.58 1.30
C TYR A 29 -1.38 19.49 1.68
N LEU A 30 -1.03 18.63 2.66
CA LEU A 30 -1.91 17.57 3.16
C LEU A 30 -2.88 18.14 4.21
N PRO A 31 -4.06 17.50 4.40
CA PRO A 31 -4.98 17.85 5.46
C PRO A 31 -4.31 17.76 6.84
N ASP A 32 -4.67 18.67 7.76
CA ASP A 32 -4.10 18.72 9.12
C ASP A 32 -4.37 17.45 9.97
N THR A 33 -5.17 16.53 9.47
CA THR A 33 -5.51 15.26 10.11
C THR A 33 -4.71 14.07 9.60
N GLU A 34 -3.84 14.25 8.61
CA GLU A 34 -3.19 13.15 7.88
C GLU A 34 -2.32 12.29 8.80
N SER A 35 -1.51 12.92 9.66
CA SER A 35 -0.67 12.19 10.62
C SER A 35 -1.48 11.34 11.59
N THR A 36 -2.58 11.89 12.11
CA THR A 36 -3.48 11.16 13.02
C THR A 36 -4.17 10.00 12.29
N TYR A 37 -4.58 10.24 11.05
CA TYR A 37 -5.26 9.25 10.23
C TYR A 37 -4.34 8.06 9.90
N GLU A 38 -3.12 8.32 9.44
CA GLU A 38 -2.12 7.27 9.20
C GLU A 38 -1.74 6.53 10.50
N ALA A 39 -1.48 7.29 11.57
CA ALA A 39 -1.15 6.70 12.87
C ALA A 39 -2.22 5.75 13.40
N ASN A 40 -3.50 6.08 13.21
CA ASN A 40 -4.60 5.22 13.65
C ASN A 40 -4.65 3.91 12.86
N LYS A 41 -4.38 3.94 11.56
CA LYS A 41 -4.30 2.73 10.71
C LYS A 41 -3.16 1.82 11.17
N GLN A 42 -1.97 2.39 11.40
CA GLN A 42 -0.81 1.63 11.88
C GLN A 42 -1.04 1.06 13.28
N LYS A 43 -1.63 1.83 14.20
CA LYS A 43 -2.02 1.35 15.54
C LYS A 43 -3.03 0.22 15.48
N PHE A 44 -3.99 0.28 14.54
CA PHE A 44 -4.94 -0.80 14.32
C PHE A 44 -4.22 -2.07 13.89
N ALA A 45 -3.33 -1.99 12.89
CA ALA A 45 -2.55 -3.14 12.43
C ALA A 45 -1.68 -3.75 13.55
N HIS A 46 -1.05 -2.90 14.39
CA HIS A 46 -0.30 -3.33 15.56
C HIS A 46 -1.19 -4.05 16.59
N ALA A 47 -2.35 -3.48 16.92
CA ALA A 47 -3.31 -4.06 17.86
C ALA A 47 -3.89 -5.40 17.36
N ALA A 48 -3.96 -5.59 16.05
CA ALA A 48 -4.35 -6.86 15.42
C ALA A 48 -3.23 -7.93 15.45
N GLY A 49 -2.06 -7.63 16.02
CA GLY A 49 -0.95 -8.57 16.20
C GLY A 49 0.01 -8.65 15.02
N LEU A 50 -0.06 -7.73 14.06
CA LEU A 50 0.92 -7.64 12.98
C LEU A 50 2.22 -7.00 13.49
N SER A 51 3.36 -7.44 12.93
CA SER A 51 4.65 -6.80 13.16
C SER A 51 4.71 -5.48 12.39
N VAL A 52 4.50 -4.38 13.07
CA VAL A 52 4.55 -3.01 12.54
C VAL A 52 5.26 -2.10 13.54
N PRO A 53 5.93 -1.01 13.12
CA PRO A 53 6.62 -0.12 14.05
C PRO A 53 5.66 0.47 15.09
N GLU A 54 6.05 0.47 16.35
CA GLU A 54 5.28 1.11 17.43
C GLU A 54 5.22 2.62 17.21
N ILE A 55 4.04 3.22 17.34
CA ILE A 55 3.87 4.68 17.29
C ILE A 55 4.01 5.23 18.71
N PHE A 56 5.04 6.05 18.90
CA PHE A 56 5.30 6.70 20.19
C PHE A 56 4.53 8.00 20.37
N ASP A 57 4.41 8.81 19.29
CA ASP A 57 3.73 10.11 19.36
C ASP A 57 3.19 10.55 18.00
N VAL A 58 2.12 11.35 18.03
CA VAL A 58 1.60 12.10 16.89
C VAL A 58 1.62 13.57 17.31
N THR A 59 2.44 14.37 16.67
CA THR A 59 2.82 15.70 17.16
C THR A 59 3.01 16.69 16.00
N THR A 60 3.49 17.87 16.34
CA THR A 60 3.86 18.92 15.38
C THR A 60 5.31 19.32 15.57
N ILE A 61 6.08 19.38 14.49
CA ILE A 61 7.48 19.79 14.46
C ILE A 61 7.61 20.96 13.47
N ASP A 62 8.08 22.10 13.94
CA ASP A 62 8.24 23.33 13.16
C ASP A 62 6.97 23.72 12.38
N GLY A 63 5.79 23.56 13.04
CA GLY A 63 4.48 23.84 12.47
C GLY A 63 3.91 22.77 11.55
N LYS A 64 4.63 21.65 11.29
CA LYS A 64 4.21 20.55 10.44
C LYS A 64 3.80 19.34 11.26
N GLN A 65 2.72 18.68 10.86
CA GLN A 65 2.30 17.44 11.49
C GLN A 65 3.37 16.34 11.32
N ALA A 66 3.56 15.53 12.36
CA ALA A 66 4.56 14.50 12.38
C ALA A 66 4.13 13.27 13.18
N ILE A 67 4.67 12.11 12.80
CA ILE A 67 4.58 10.87 13.56
C ILE A 67 5.98 10.50 14.04
N ILE A 68 6.10 10.15 15.32
CA ILE A 68 7.32 9.58 15.91
C ILE A 68 7.05 8.10 16.17
N MET A 69 7.87 7.23 15.57
CA MET A 69 7.69 5.79 15.64
C MET A 69 9.00 5.04 15.80
N GLU A 70 8.90 3.76 16.08
CA GLU A 70 10.02 2.84 16.21
C GLU A 70 10.88 2.81 14.94
N TYR A 71 12.20 2.81 15.12
CA TYR A 71 13.15 2.57 14.04
C TYR A 71 13.47 1.09 13.93
N ILE A 72 13.04 0.45 12.85
CA ILE A 72 13.38 -0.93 12.55
C ILE A 72 14.72 -0.98 11.82
N LYS A 73 15.74 -1.43 12.53
CA LYS A 73 17.07 -1.56 11.96
C LYS A 73 17.20 -2.83 11.14
N GLY A 74 17.23 -2.68 9.82
CA GLY A 74 17.29 -3.81 8.89
C GLY A 74 17.38 -3.36 7.44
N LYS A 75 17.25 -4.33 6.52
CA LYS A 75 17.09 -4.09 5.08
C LYS A 75 15.67 -4.44 4.67
N THR A 76 15.16 -3.73 3.67
CA THR A 76 13.90 -4.14 3.05
C THR A 76 14.10 -5.43 2.25
N ILE A 77 13.05 -6.23 2.16
CA ILE A 77 13.06 -7.45 1.31
C ILE A 77 13.33 -7.06 -0.16
N GLY A 78 12.90 -5.86 -0.58
CA GLY A 78 13.21 -5.32 -1.89
C GLY A 78 14.70 -5.09 -2.12
N GLU A 79 15.42 -4.54 -1.13
CA GLU A 79 16.88 -4.38 -1.20
C GLU A 79 17.60 -5.74 -1.24
N LEU A 80 17.18 -6.70 -0.41
CA LEU A 80 17.73 -8.05 -0.41
C LEU A 80 17.52 -8.75 -1.76
N LEU A 81 16.36 -8.57 -2.38
CA LEU A 81 16.09 -9.09 -3.72
C LEU A 81 17.01 -8.46 -4.77
N LEU A 82 17.29 -7.15 -4.68
CA LEU A 82 18.21 -6.49 -5.61
C LEU A 82 19.65 -7.01 -5.48
N GLU A 83 20.06 -7.38 -4.26
CA GLU A 83 21.37 -7.98 -3.97
C GLU A 83 21.45 -9.43 -4.44
N ASN A 84 20.37 -10.20 -4.35
CA ASN A 84 20.31 -11.61 -4.74
C ASN A 84 19.03 -11.93 -5.54
N LYS A 85 19.09 -11.72 -6.84
CA LYS A 85 17.94 -11.92 -7.75
C LYS A 85 17.51 -13.38 -7.88
N ASP A 86 18.37 -14.32 -7.57
CA ASP A 86 18.06 -15.76 -7.65
C ASP A 86 17.08 -16.18 -6.54
N GLU A 87 16.99 -15.41 -5.45
CA GLU A 87 16.06 -15.62 -4.34
C GLU A 87 14.67 -14.99 -4.55
N ALA A 88 14.35 -14.55 -5.77
CA ALA A 88 13.10 -13.81 -6.04
C ALA A 88 11.84 -14.59 -5.64
N GLU A 89 11.79 -15.89 -5.93
CA GLU A 89 10.63 -16.72 -5.57
C GLU A 89 10.54 -16.95 -4.04
N TYR A 90 11.67 -17.07 -3.36
CA TYR A 90 11.73 -17.17 -1.90
C TYR A 90 11.17 -15.90 -1.23
N TYR A 91 11.66 -14.71 -1.59
CA TYR A 91 11.18 -13.46 -1.03
C TYR A 91 9.71 -13.18 -1.40
N MET A 92 9.30 -13.56 -2.61
CA MET A 92 7.91 -13.42 -3.03
C MET A 92 6.98 -14.32 -2.21
N ASN A 93 7.38 -15.55 -1.91
CA ASN A 93 6.61 -16.44 -1.06
C ASN A 93 6.43 -15.89 0.36
N ILE A 94 7.49 -15.34 0.96
CA ILE A 94 7.42 -14.69 2.27
C ILE A 94 6.44 -13.51 2.24
N SER A 95 6.56 -12.64 1.24
CA SER A 95 5.66 -11.47 1.15
C SER A 95 4.19 -11.89 1.00
N ILE A 96 3.91 -12.92 0.24
CA ILE A 96 2.55 -13.44 0.06
C ILE A 96 2.00 -14.00 1.38
N ASP A 97 2.79 -14.74 2.15
CA ASP A 97 2.37 -15.27 3.44
C ASP A 97 2.00 -14.13 4.41
N ILE A 98 2.79 -13.06 4.42
CA ILE A 98 2.51 -11.86 5.22
C ILE A 98 1.23 -11.16 4.72
N GLN A 99 1.06 -11.00 3.41
CA GLN A 99 -0.14 -10.36 2.87
C GLN A 99 -1.39 -11.19 3.16
N GLN A 100 -1.32 -12.52 3.08
CA GLN A 100 -2.43 -13.39 3.48
C GLN A 100 -2.75 -13.26 4.97
N GLN A 101 -1.74 -13.11 5.84
CA GLN A 101 -1.97 -12.84 7.26
C GLN A 101 -2.70 -11.51 7.46
N ILE A 102 -2.32 -10.44 6.76
CA ILE A 102 -3.06 -9.15 6.78
C ILE A 102 -4.52 -9.37 6.39
N HIS A 103 -4.75 -10.12 5.34
CA HIS A 103 -6.07 -10.39 4.78
C HIS A 103 -6.97 -11.31 5.64
N THR A 104 -6.49 -11.84 6.77
CA THR A 104 -7.35 -12.54 7.75
C THR A 104 -7.99 -11.62 8.77
N ILE A 105 -7.58 -10.35 8.82
CA ILE A 105 -8.01 -9.40 9.86
C ILE A 105 -9.27 -8.66 9.40
N GLU A 106 -10.35 -8.76 10.18
CA GLU A 106 -11.54 -7.92 10.00
C GLU A 106 -11.23 -6.46 10.34
N ALA A 107 -11.66 -5.52 9.51
CA ALA A 107 -11.24 -4.12 9.60
C ALA A 107 -12.40 -3.11 9.52
N ASP A 108 -13.58 -3.47 9.98
CA ASP A 108 -14.82 -2.66 9.88
C ASP A 108 -14.72 -1.24 10.46
N CYS A 109 -13.72 -1.00 11.33
CA CYS A 109 -13.49 0.32 11.91
C CYS A 109 -12.60 1.24 11.06
N LEU A 110 -12.00 0.73 9.98
CA LEU A 110 -11.23 1.53 9.03
C LEU A 110 -12.12 2.13 7.94
N GLU A 111 -11.59 3.13 7.21
CA GLU A 111 -12.28 3.67 6.03
C GLU A 111 -12.59 2.54 5.04
N PRO A 112 -13.84 2.42 4.55
CA PRO A 112 -14.16 1.47 3.50
C PRO A 112 -13.35 1.75 2.23
N MET A 113 -12.73 0.70 1.67
CA MET A 113 -11.97 0.80 0.41
C MET A 113 -12.84 1.36 -0.72
N SER A 114 -14.12 0.98 -0.78
CA SER A 114 -15.07 1.48 -1.77
C SER A 114 -15.21 3.01 -1.73
N ASP A 115 -15.23 3.61 -0.53
CA ASP A 115 -15.36 5.06 -0.37
C ASP A 115 -14.09 5.78 -0.81
N LYS A 116 -12.92 5.22 -0.44
CA LYS A 116 -11.61 5.71 -0.90
C LYS A 116 -11.51 5.67 -2.43
N LEU A 117 -11.76 4.50 -3.04
CA LEU A 117 -11.70 4.32 -4.49
C LEU A 117 -12.70 5.22 -5.22
N ARG A 118 -13.90 5.42 -4.67
CA ARG A 118 -14.93 6.31 -5.23
C ARG A 118 -14.44 7.76 -5.27
N LYS A 119 -13.84 8.25 -4.18
CA LYS A 119 -13.25 9.61 -4.12
C LYS A 119 -12.13 9.75 -5.15
N GLN A 120 -11.23 8.76 -5.22
CA GLN A 120 -10.12 8.75 -6.17
C GLN A 120 -10.63 8.78 -7.62
N ILE A 121 -11.50 7.85 -8.04
CA ILE A 121 -12.02 7.78 -9.41
C ILE A 121 -12.73 9.07 -9.81
N LYS A 122 -13.56 9.65 -8.92
CA LYS A 122 -14.27 10.91 -9.19
C LYS A 122 -13.31 12.08 -9.42
N SER A 123 -12.15 12.10 -8.75
CA SER A 123 -11.16 13.19 -8.87
C SER A 123 -10.34 13.14 -10.16
N VAL A 124 -10.32 12.00 -10.89
CA VAL A 124 -9.50 11.83 -12.10
C VAL A 124 -9.99 12.76 -13.22
N LYS A 125 -9.11 13.64 -13.69
CA LYS A 125 -9.42 14.57 -14.79
C LYS A 125 -9.31 13.91 -16.18
N LEU A 126 -8.56 12.82 -16.31
CA LEU A 126 -8.33 12.11 -17.56
C LEU A 126 -9.49 11.21 -17.98
N LEU A 127 -10.45 10.95 -17.10
CA LEU A 127 -11.64 10.14 -17.37
C LEU A 127 -12.86 11.05 -17.54
N ASN A 128 -13.68 10.75 -18.56
CA ASN A 128 -14.97 11.41 -18.69
C ASN A 128 -16.00 10.82 -17.71
N GLU A 129 -17.13 11.51 -17.51
CA GLU A 129 -18.14 11.10 -16.52
C GLU A 129 -18.73 9.70 -16.80
N HIS A 130 -18.92 9.34 -18.08
CA HIS A 130 -19.42 8.00 -18.42
C HIS A 130 -18.46 6.90 -18.01
N GLN A 131 -17.14 7.10 -18.20
CA GLN A 131 -16.11 6.16 -17.76
C GLN A 131 -16.06 6.04 -16.23
N LYS A 132 -16.09 7.18 -15.52
CA LYS A 132 -16.14 7.20 -14.04
C LYS A 132 -17.35 6.42 -13.52
N GLU A 133 -18.54 6.72 -14.03
CA GLU A 133 -19.76 6.01 -13.65
C GLU A 133 -19.72 4.51 -13.96
N ALA A 134 -19.13 4.11 -15.10
CA ALA A 134 -19.00 2.71 -15.46
C ALA A 134 -18.10 1.96 -14.48
N LEU A 135 -16.95 2.56 -14.11
CA LEU A 135 -16.05 2.01 -13.08
C LEU A 135 -16.74 1.87 -11.73
N LEU A 136 -17.47 2.90 -11.29
CA LEU A 136 -18.18 2.89 -10.01
C LEU A 136 -19.30 1.84 -10.00
N ARG A 137 -20.12 1.74 -11.06
CA ARG A 137 -21.13 0.69 -11.20
C ARG A 137 -20.53 -0.72 -11.20
N LYS A 138 -19.33 -0.89 -11.81
CA LYS A 138 -18.62 -2.16 -11.78
C LYS A 138 -18.18 -2.52 -10.36
N MET A 139 -17.59 -1.56 -9.64
CA MET A 139 -17.18 -1.73 -8.25
C MET A 139 -18.35 -2.11 -7.34
N ASP A 140 -19.49 -1.42 -7.46
CA ASP A 140 -20.68 -1.64 -6.63
C ASP A 140 -21.34 -3.02 -6.85
N ARG A 141 -20.99 -3.72 -7.93
CA ARG A 141 -21.50 -5.06 -8.24
C ARG A 141 -20.63 -6.20 -7.72
N ILE A 142 -19.43 -5.89 -7.22
CA ILE A 142 -18.51 -6.91 -6.69
C ILE A 142 -18.80 -7.12 -5.19
N PRO A 143 -19.40 -8.25 -4.79
CA PRO A 143 -19.60 -8.53 -3.38
C PRO A 143 -18.27 -8.95 -2.73
N TYR A 144 -18.02 -8.48 -1.50
CA TYR A 144 -16.86 -8.87 -0.70
C TYR A 144 -17.16 -8.74 0.79
N ILE A 145 -16.33 -9.41 1.60
CA ILE A 145 -16.29 -9.23 3.05
C ILE A 145 -15.12 -8.27 3.35
N PRO A 146 -15.35 -7.16 4.09
CA PRO A 146 -14.28 -6.22 4.40
C PRO A 146 -13.18 -6.85 5.25
N GLN A 147 -11.98 -6.88 4.73
CA GLN A 147 -10.77 -7.33 5.42
C GLN A 147 -9.75 -6.19 5.45
N LEU A 148 -8.73 -6.29 6.31
CA LEU A 148 -7.63 -5.35 6.29
C LEU A 148 -6.88 -5.47 4.97
N CYS A 149 -6.79 -4.37 4.24
CA CYS A 149 -5.99 -4.22 3.03
C CYS A 149 -4.92 -3.18 3.28
N HIS A 150 -3.69 -3.45 2.84
CA HIS A 150 -2.57 -2.52 3.02
C HIS A 150 -2.63 -1.34 2.03
N GLY A 151 -3.04 -1.60 0.79
CA GLY A 151 -3.22 -0.60 -0.26
C GLY A 151 -1.93 -0.19 -1.01
N ASP A 152 -0.75 -0.44 -0.42
CA ASP A 152 0.55 -0.20 -1.05
C ASP A 152 1.56 -1.32 -0.70
N PHE A 153 1.09 -2.57 -0.74
CA PHE A 153 1.88 -3.73 -0.33
C PHE A 153 2.92 -4.11 -1.39
N HIS A 154 4.20 -4.05 -1.03
CA HIS A 154 5.32 -4.48 -1.89
C HIS A 154 6.59 -4.74 -1.06
N LEU A 155 7.59 -5.39 -1.68
CA LEU A 155 8.81 -5.86 -1.00
C LEU A 155 9.62 -4.75 -0.30
N PHE A 156 9.53 -3.50 -0.74
CA PHE A 156 10.20 -2.37 -0.09
C PHE A 156 9.46 -1.85 1.14
N ASN A 157 8.22 -2.29 1.38
CA ASN A 157 7.47 -2.01 2.60
C ASN A 157 7.57 -3.14 3.65
N LEU A 158 8.50 -4.07 3.46
CA LEU A 158 8.80 -5.19 4.35
C LEU A 158 10.26 -5.12 4.79
N ILE A 159 10.51 -4.84 6.07
CA ILE A 159 11.88 -4.75 6.62
C ILE A 159 12.22 -6.03 7.37
N LEU A 160 13.27 -6.73 6.96
CA LEU A 160 13.86 -7.82 7.73
C LEU A 160 14.75 -7.24 8.84
N SER A 161 14.31 -7.37 10.08
CA SER A 161 14.99 -6.85 11.26
C SER A 161 16.31 -7.59 11.51
N ASN A 162 17.39 -6.83 11.72
CA ASN A 162 18.69 -7.39 12.10
C ASN A 162 18.70 -8.00 13.51
N LYS A 163 17.74 -7.61 14.36
CA LYS A 163 17.71 -7.99 15.79
C LYS A 163 17.15 -9.37 16.03
N ASN A 164 16.01 -9.67 15.42
CA ASN A 164 15.23 -10.89 15.69
C ASN A 164 14.85 -11.68 14.42
N GLN A 165 15.31 -11.25 13.25
CA GLN A 165 14.99 -11.83 11.95
C GLN A 165 13.48 -11.84 11.63
N GLU A 166 12.70 -11.01 12.31
CA GLU A 166 11.28 -10.79 12.00
C GLU A 166 11.13 -9.78 10.87
N ILE A 167 10.05 -9.93 10.12
CA ILE A 167 9.71 -8.98 9.07
C ILE A 167 8.65 -8.02 9.61
N THR A 168 8.99 -6.73 9.57
CA THR A 168 8.11 -5.63 9.97
C THR A 168 7.52 -4.97 8.74
N ILE A 169 6.21 -4.73 8.77
CA ILE A 169 5.43 -4.10 7.69
C ILE A 169 5.35 -2.60 7.97
N ILE A 170 5.72 -1.79 7.00
CA ILE A 170 5.73 -0.31 7.12
C ILE A 170 4.78 0.33 6.10
N ASP A 171 4.53 1.63 6.28
CA ASP A 171 3.77 2.51 5.38
C ASP A 171 2.30 2.15 5.19
N TRP A 172 1.54 2.32 6.27
CA TRP A 172 0.11 2.00 6.38
C TRP A 172 -0.83 3.11 5.91
N VAL A 173 -0.31 4.17 5.26
CA VAL A 173 -1.10 5.34 4.84
C VAL A 173 -2.30 4.96 3.97
N ASP A 174 -2.14 3.96 3.10
CA ASP A 174 -3.16 3.52 2.17
C ASP A 174 -4.09 2.42 2.69
N ALA A 175 -3.88 1.95 3.92
CA ALA A 175 -4.70 0.88 4.50
C ALA A 175 -6.18 1.24 4.59
N SER A 176 -7.04 0.24 4.39
CA SER A 176 -8.50 0.37 4.38
C SER A 176 -9.20 -0.96 4.65
N ALA A 177 -10.49 -0.90 4.97
CA ALA A 177 -11.36 -2.08 5.01
C ALA A 177 -11.84 -2.41 3.59
N GLY A 178 -11.42 -3.54 3.00
CA GLY A 178 -11.66 -3.77 1.59
C GLY A 178 -11.70 -5.22 1.13
N ASP A 179 -11.77 -5.36 -0.17
CA ASP A 179 -11.67 -6.65 -0.86
C ASP A 179 -10.20 -7.04 -1.03
N ILE A 180 -9.82 -8.18 -0.49
CA ILE A 180 -8.46 -8.71 -0.61
C ILE A 180 -8.02 -8.87 -2.07
N ARG A 181 -8.95 -9.17 -2.99
CA ARG A 181 -8.68 -9.29 -4.43
C ARG A 181 -8.26 -7.96 -5.04
N ALA A 182 -8.84 -6.85 -4.56
CA ALA A 182 -8.47 -5.50 -4.97
C ALA A 182 -7.06 -5.15 -4.48
N ASP A 183 -6.72 -5.48 -3.23
CA ASP A 183 -5.39 -5.26 -2.66
C ASP A 183 -4.32 -6.08 -3.39
N VAL A 184 -4.63 -7.35 -3.71
CA VAL A 184 -3.76 -8.20 -4.52
C VAL A 184 -3.56 -7.63 -5.92
N TYR A 185 -4.62 -7.15 -6.57
CA TYR A 185 -4.48 -6.51 -7.87
C TYR A 185 -3.66 -5.22 -7.80
N ARG A 186 -3.82 -4.44 -6.73
CA ARG A 186 -3.01 -3.24 -6.48
C ARG A 186 -1.52 -3.59 -6.38
N THR A 187 -1.16 -4.62 -5.63
CA THR A 187 0.22 -5.13 -5.53
C THR A 187 0.75 -5.61 -6.88
N TYR A 188 -0.07 -6.36 -7.65
CA TYR A 188 0.28 -6.77 -9.02
C TYR A 188 0.58 -5.56 -9.91
N LEU A 189 -0.26 -4.53 -9.87
CA LEU A 189 -0.12 -3.31 -10.67
C LEU A 189 1.17 -2.56 -10.35
N LEU A 190 1.56 -2.51 -9.06
CA LEU A 190 2.82 -1.92 -8.61
C LEU A 190 4.03 -2.70 -9.17
N TYR A 191 4.04 -4.03 -9.03
CA TYR A 191 5.13 -4.84 -9.58
C TYR A 191 5.22 -4.74 -11.10
N GLU A 192 4.09 -4.73 -11.80
CA GLU A 192 4.04 -4.70 -13.26
C GLU A 192 4.67 -3.43 -13.85
N GLN A 193 4.61 -2.31 -13.11
CA GLN A 193 5.28 -1.07 -13.48
C GLN A 193 6.81 -1.22 -13.54
N PHE A 194 7.40 -2.03 -12.66
CA PHE A 194 8.86 -2.18 -12.55
C PHE A 194 9.38 -3.47 -13.18
N SER A 195 8.62 -4.55 -13.08
CA SER A 195 9.01 -5.87 -13.58
C SER A 195 7.80 -6.76 -13.83
N PRO A 196 7.35 -6.87 -15.08
CA PRO A 196 6.29 -7.81 -15.46
C PRO A 196 6.56 -9.25 -14.99
N LYS A 197 7.84 -9.67 -14.97
CA LYS A 197 8.24 -10.99 -14.47
C LYS A 197 7.89 -11.17 -12.99
N LEU A 198 8.18 -10.18 -12.14
CA LEU A 198 7.83 -10.22 -10.71
C LEU A 198 6.31 -10.16 -10.52
N ALA A 199 5.60 -9.34 -11.28
CA ALA A 199 4.14 -9.25 -11.22
C ALA A 199 3.47 -10.59 -11.55
N HIS A 200 3.90 -11.25 -12.63
CA HIS A 200 3.37 -12.56 -13.00
C HIS A 200 3.73 -13.65 -11.99
N MET A 201 4.95 -13.62 -11.43
CA MET A 201 5.36 -14.52 -10.36
C MET A 201 4.47 -14.32 -9.12
N TYR A 202 4.28 -13.08 -8.70
CA TYR A 202 3.45 -12.74 -7.55
C TYR A 202 2.02 -13.28 -7.68
N VAL A 203 1.32 -12.95 -8.78
CA VAL A 203 -0.08 -13.39 -8.92
C VAL A 203 -0.20 -14.91 -9.06
N ARG A 204 0.74 -15.57 -9.74
CA ARG A 204 0.78 -17.02 -9.84
C ARG A 204 0.91 -17.67 -8.46
N LEU A 205 1.89 -17.24 -7.68
CA LEU A 205 2.13 -17.78 -6.32
C LEU A 205 0.98 -17.45 -5.37
N TYR A 206 0.42 -16.23 -5.45
CA TYR A 206 -0.72 -15.83 -4.64
C TYR A 206 -1.95 -16.72 -4.92
N CYS A 207 -2.30 -16.93 -6.19
CA CYS A 207 -3.39 -17.83 -6.58
C CYS A 207 -3.16 -19.27 -6.10
N GLN A 208 -1.93 -19.78 -6.17
CA GLN A 208 -1.60 -21.12 -5.69
C GLN A 208 -1.82 -21.28 -4.18
N LYS A 209 -1.51 -20.25 -3.38
CA LYS A 209 -1.63 -20.27 -1.93
C LYS A 209 -3.04 -19.96 -1.42
N SER A 210 -3.75 -19.02 -2.08
CA SER A 210 -5.05 -18.52 -1.61
C SER A 210 -6.25 -19.27 -2.17
N GLN A 211 -6.08 -20.09 -3.20
CA GLN A 211 -7.14 -20.72 -4.00
C GLN A 211 -8.03 -19.71 -4.78
N LEU A 212 -7.69 -18.41 -4.78
CA LEU A 212 -8.33 -17.42 -5.64
C LEU A 212 -7.88 -17.61 -7.09
N SER A 213 -8.80 -17.50 -8.02
CA SER A 213 -8.48 -17.48 -9.43
C SER A 213 -7.91 -16.11 -9.86
N LYS A 214 -7.15 -16.11 -10.94
CA LYS A 214 -6.66 -14.87 -11.54
C LYS A 214 -7.82 -13.97 -11.99
N GLU A 215 -8.88 -14.56 -12.51
CA GLU A 215 -10.09 -13.87 -12.97
C GLU A 215 -10.77 -13.11 -11.84
N GLU A 216 -10.87 -13.70 -10.64
CA GLU A 216 -11.42 -13.05 -9.46
C GLU A 216 -10.59 -11.84 -9.01
N ILE A 217 -9.27 -11.92 -9.11
CA ILE A 217 -8.37 -10.81 -8.81
C ILE A 217 -8.48 -9.72 -9.90
N PHE A 218 -8.42 -10.12 -11.18
CA PHE A 218 -8.37 -9.19 -12.30
C PHE A 218 -9.71 -8.51 -12.63
N GLN A 219 -10.83 -8.94 -12.05
CA GLN A 219 -12.07 -8.16 -12.14
C GLN A 219 -11.93 -6.75 -11.54
N TRP A 220 -10.98 -6.54 -10.61
CA TRP A 220 -10.66 -5.26 -10.01
C TRP A 220 -9.76 -4.37 -10.87
N ALA A 221 -9.19 -4.92 -11.95
CA ALA A 221 -8.20 -4.23 -12.80
C ALA A 221 -8.61 -2.82 -13.23
N PRO A 222 -9.75 -2.60 -13.89
CA PRO A 222 -10.12 -1.27 -14.37
C PRO A 222 -10.42 -0.30 -13.22
N ILE A 223 -10.93 -0.78 -12.09
CA ILE A 223 -11.28 0.03 -10.92
C ILE A 223 -10.00 0.53 -10.25
N ILE A 224 -9.05 -0.36 -9.97
CA ILE A 224 -7.77 -0.01 -9.33
C ILE A 224 -6.92 0.85 -10.27
N ALA A 225 -6.88 0.56 -11.57
CA ALA A 225 -6.20 1.41 -12.55
C ALA A 225 -6.83 2.82 -12.61
N GLY A 226 -8.16 2.91 -12.55
CA GLY A 226 -8.88 4.18 -12.49
C GLY A 226 -8.53 4.98 -11.23
N ALA A 227 -8.51 4.36 -10.07
CA ALA A 227 -8.11 5.00 -8.82
C ALA A 227 -6.64 5.45 -8.84
N ARG A 228 -5.74 4.61 -9.36
CA ARG A 228 -4.30 4.91 -9.49
C ARG A 228 -4.02 6.19 -10.29
N LEU A 229 -4.80 6.48 -11.32
CA LEU A 229 -4.66 7.74 -12.08
C LEU A 229 -4.79 9.00 -11.22
N SER A 230 -5.54 8.95 -10.10
CA SER A 230 -5.71 10.10 -9.21
C SER A 230 -4.46 10.43 -8.40
N GLU A 231 -3.57 9.47 -8.22
CA GLU A 231 -2.37 9.62 -7.38
C GLU A 231 -1.27 10.46 -8.06
N ASN A 232 -1.38 10.71 -9.37
CA ASN A 232 -0.47 11.55 -10.16
C ASN A 232 1.01 11.22 -9.98
N VAL A 233 1.35 9.93 -9.86
CA VAL A 233 2.73 9.47 -9.66
C VAL A 233 3.53 9.70 -10.93
N SER A 234 4.60 10.48 -10.84
CA SER A 234 5.40 10.93 -12.00
C SER A 234 6.06 9.78 -12.79
N SER A 235 6.37 8.66 -12.14
CA SER A 235 6.94 7.46 -12.75
C SER A 235 5.89 6.53 -13.36
N GLU A 236 4.59 6.79 -13.16
CA GLU A 236 3.50 5.93 -13.62
C GLU A 236 3.27 6.06 -15.14
N ASN A 237 3.09 4.93 -15.80
CA ASN A 237 2.71 4.91 -17.21
C ASN A 237 1.19 5.09 -17.36
N VAL A 238 0.76 6.32 -17.58
CA VAL A 238 -0.65 6.71 -17.73
C VAL A 238 -1.34 5.95 -18.86
N ASP A 239 -0.67 5.77 -20.01
CA ASP A 239 -1.25 5.05 -21.16
C ASP A 239 -1.52 3.57 -20.84
N ARG A 240 -0.68 2.96 -20.01
CA ARG A 240 -0.88 1.60 -19.51
C ARG A 240 -2.17 1.54 -18.67
N LEU A 241 -2.36 2.46 -17.73
CA LEU A 241 -3.56 2.51 -16.90
C LEU A 241 -4.82 2.73 -17.73
N LEU A 242 -4.78 3.65 -18.70
CA LEU A 242 -5.91 3.91 -19.61
C LEU A 242 -6.25 2.67 -20.45
N LYS A 243 -5.25 1.91 -20.93
CA LYS A 243 -5.50 0.63 -21.64
C LYS A 243 -6.20 -0.39 -20.75
N ILE A 244 -5.78 -0.54 -19.48
CA ILE A 244 -6.44 -1.44 -18.52
C ILE A 244 -7.90 -1.02 -18.30
N ILE A 245 -8.16 0.27 -18.14
CA ILE A 245 -9.51 0.80 -17.95
C ILE A 245 -10.38 0.50 -19.17
N HIS A 246 -9.90 0.82 -20.37
CA HIS A 246 -10.68 0.61 -21.61
C HIS A 246 -10.96 -0.87 -21.90
N ALA A 247 -10.03 -1.76 -21.57
CA ALA A 247 -10.21 -3.19 -21.74
C ALA A 247 -11.24 -3.79 -20.75
N GLY A 248 -11.51 -3.09 -19.65
CA GLY A 248 -12.39 -3.59 -18.60
C GLY A 248 -13.76 -2.91 -18.52
N LEU A 249 -14.03 -1.90 -19.37
CA LEU A 249 -15.31 -1.22 -19.51
C LEU A 249 -16.12 -1.78 -20.66
#